data_8a266e320afd3d74ad410ddb326710bf
#
_entry.id   8a266e320afd3d74ad410ddb326710bf
#
_cell.length_a   1.000
_cell.length_b   1.000
_cell.length_c   1.000
_cell.angle_alpha   90.00
_cell.angle_beta   90.00
_cell.angle_gamma   90.00
#
_symmetry.space_group_name_H-M   'P 1'
#
loop_
_entity.id
_entity.type
_entity.pdbx_description
1 polymer ?
#
loop_
_entity_poly.entity_id
_entity_poly.type
_entity_poly.pdbx_seq_one_letter_code
_entity_poly.pdbx_strand_id
1 'polypeptide(L)'
;MSTCKLTGKVALVTGASSGIGEAMALALAAEGAVVAIAARRMERLNELADRIRQAGGDAFPIEADVTDEAQATAMVQRVLEDHGRLDILLNIAGIGVAAPFQNTTTSEYRQMFDVNVLGLLYAIHAALPKMKAQGAGHIVIMSSGTGRYIHPSTVYSGSKHATSAMAESLRREVGKDGIRVTSIEPGAVKTEFVSRMRDDVRHSLRRDAAT
;
A
#
# COMPACT_ATOMS: atom_id res chain seq x y z
N MET A 1 29.20 -3.31 12.56
CA MET A 1 28.64 -2.74 11.31
C MET A 1 27.31 -3.43 11.07
N SER A 2 26.20 -2.72 11.12
CA SER A 2 24.89 -3.30 10.77
C SER A 2 24.90 -3.62 9.28
N THR A 3 24.81 -4.88 8.92
CA THR A 3 24.70 -5.28 7.50
C THR A 3 23.27 -4.92 7.05
N CYS A 4 23.14 -4.00 6.08
CA CYS A 4 21.85 -3.65 5.48
C CYS A 4 21.24 -4.92 4.86
N LYS A 5 20.07 -5.34 5.37
CA LYS A 5 19.43 -6.62 5.04
C LYS A 5 18.85 -6.67 3.63
N LEU A 6 18.62 -5.50 3.02
CA LEU A 6 17.96 -5.37 1.73
C LEU A 6 18.88 -4.82 0.64
N THR A 7 20.19 -4.83 0.85
CA THR A 7 21.17 -4.44 -0.19
C THR A 7 20.95 -5.22 -1.49
N GLY A 8 20.84 -4.50 -2.61
CA GLY A 8 20.58 -5.08 -3.93
C GLY A 8 19.13 -5.50 -4.18
N LYS A 9 18.21 -5.17 -3.28
CA LYS A 9 16.77 -5.36 -3.45
C LYS A 9 16.08 -4.12 -3.99
N VAL A 10 15.08 -4.31 -4.81
CA VAL A 10 14.24 -3.24 -5.37
C VAL A 10 12.84 -3.38 -4.79
N ALA A 11 12.34 -2.30 -4.19
CA ALA A 11 11.02 -2.24 -3.60
C ALA A 11 10.15 -1.17 -4.31
N LEU A 12 8.86 -1.45 -4.45
CA LEU A 12 7.84 -0.49 -4.88
C LEU A 12 6.83 -0.31 -3.76
N VAL A 13 6.62 0.95 -3.35
CA VAL A 13 5.67 1.31 -2.28
C VAL A 13 4.58 2.19 -2.85
N THR A 14 3.33 1.69 -2.92
CA THR A 14 2.17 2.51 -3.28
C THR A 14 1.65 3.28 -2.07
N GLY A 15 1.05 4.44 -2.28
CA GLY A 15 0.58 5.29 -1.18
C GLY A 15 1.71 5.90 -0.33
N ALA A 16 2.91 6.04 -0.91
CA ALA A 16 4.10 6.47 -0.20
C ALA A 16 4.10 7.96 0.21
N SER A 17 3.17 8.78 -0.28
CA SER A 17 3.17 10.23 -0.03
C SER A 17 2.78 10.65 1.38
N SER A 18 2.46 9.73 2.29
CA SER A 18 2.17 10.02 3.70
C SER A 18 2.05 8.76 4.57
N GLY A 19 2.11 8.94 5.88
CA GLY A 19 1.73 7.96 6.89
C GLY A 19 2.53 6.65 6.83
N ILE A 20 1.83 5.51 6.80
CA ILE A 20 2.48 4.19 6.83
C ILE A 20 3.36 3.97 5.60
N GLY A 21 2.89 4.36 4.40
CA GLY A 21 3.66 4.20 3.17
C GLY A 21 4.98 4.98 3.19
N GLU A 22 4.95 6.22 3.65
CA GLU A 22 6.14 7.06 3.84
C GLU A 22 7.12 6.43 4.85
N ALA A 23 6.61 5.99 6.01
CA ALA A 23 7.45 5.36 7.03
C ALA A 23 8.08 4.05 6.54
N MET A 24 7.34 3.24 5.79
CA MET A 24 7.86 2.00 5.20
C MET A 24 8.91 2.27 4.13
N ALA A 25 8.73 3.29 3.30
CA ALA A 25 9.74 3.68 2.29
C ALA A 25 11.06 4.08 2.96
N LEU A 26 11.00 4.91 4.01
CA LEU A 26 12.18 5.29 4.80
C LEU A 26 12.88 4.06 5.42
N ALA A 27 12.11 3.15 6.01
CA ALA A 27 12.66 1.95 6.64
C ALA A 27 13.32 1.00 5.64
N LEU A 28 12.71 0.79 4.46
CA LEU A 28 13.29 -0.04 3.40
C LEU A 28 14.59 0.55 2.86
N ALA A 29 14.62 1.85 2.63
CA ALA A 29 15.82 2.54 2.16
C ALA A 29 16.95 2.49 3.20
N ALA A 30 16.63 2.65 4.49
CA ALA A 30 17.61 2.52 5.58
C ALA A 30 18.21 1.10 5.69
N GLU A 31 17.49 0.08 5.24
CA GLU A 31 18.00 -1.30 5.14
C GLU A 31 18.71 -1.60 3.79
N GLY A 32 18.93 -0.57 2.95
CA GLY A 32 19.73 -0.65 1.72
C GLY A 32 18.95 -1.05 0.48
N ALA A 33 17.63 -1.04 0.49
CA ALA A 33 16.83 -1.24 -0.72
C ALA A 33 16.83 0.02 -1.60
N VAL A 34 16.76 -0.16 -2.93
CA VAL A 34 16.33 0.88 -3.86
C VAL A 34 14.80 0.93 -3.78
N VAL A 35 14.23 2.11 -3.51
CA VAL A 35 12.79 2.25 -3.25
C VAL A 35 12.11 3.14 -4.28
N ALA A 36 11.28 2.53 -5.15
CA ALA A 36 10.31 3.27 -5.94
C ALA A 36 9.16 3.69 -5.02
N ILE A 37 8.88 4.98 -4.96
CA ILE A 37 7.81 5.55 -4.13
C ILE A 37 6.71 6.10 -5.02
N ALA A 38 5.50 5.53 -4.93
CA ALA A 38 4.41 5.82 -5.84
C ALA A 38 3.18 6.43 -5.14
N ALA A 39 2.64 7.51 -5.69
CA ALA A 39 1.39 8.15 -5.27
C ALA A 39 1.00 9.24 -6.28
N ARG A 40 -0.18 9.87 -6.09
CA ARG A 40 -0.69 10.98 -6.92
C ARG A 40 -0.02 12.33 -6.64
N ARG A 41 0.58 12.49 -5.44
CA ARG A 41 1.14 13.79 -4.99
C ARG A 41 2.65 13.81 -5.24
N MET A 42 3.04 14.18 -6.46
CA MET A 42 4.44 14.16 -6.88
C MET A 42 5.33 15.04 -6.00
N GLU A 43 4.87 16.21 -5.56
CA GLU A 43 5.61 17.10 -4.65
C GLU A 43 6.02 16.39 -3.36
N ARG A 44 5.07 15.67 -2.72
CA ARG A 44 5.35 14.89 -1.51
C ARG A 44 6.31 13.73 -1.75
N LEU A 45 6.24 13.13 -2.93
CA LEU A 45 7.17 12.06 -3.30
C LEU A 45 8.59 12.62 -3.50
N ASN A 46 8.74 13.78 -4.12
CA ASN A 46 10.03 14.44 -4.27
C ASN A 46 10.64 14.76 -2.91
N GLU A 47 9.88 15.38 -1.99
CA GLU A 47 10.31 15.66 -0.62
C GLU A 47 10.78 14.37 0.10
N LEU A 48 10.03 13.27 -0.05
CA LEU A 48 10.39 11.99 0.56
C LEU A 48 11.65 11.40 -0.07
N ALA A 49 11.78 11.42 -1.39
CA ALA A 49 12.97 10.96 -2.09
C ALA A 49 14.22 11.72 -1.65
N ASP A 50 14.12 13.03 -1.51
CA ASP A 50 15.25 13.87 -1.06
C ASP A 50 15.64 13.53 0.39
N ARG A 51 14.67 13.32 1.28
CA ARG A 51 14.94 12.87 2.66
C ARG A 51 15.65 11.52 2.70
N ILE A 52 15.21 10.58 1.86
CA ILE A 52 15.85 9.26 1.75
C ILE A 52 17.28 9.38 1.25
N ARG A 53 17.53 10.17 0.21
CA ARG A 53 18.87 10.40 -0.35
C ARG A 53 19.81 11.12 0.62
N GLN A 54 19.32 12.13 1.35
CA GLN A 54 20.06 12.82 2.39
C GLN A 54 20.47 11.88 3.54
N ALA A 55 19.67 10.85 3.82
CA ALA A 55 19.99 9.80 4.79
C ALA A 55 20.93 8.70 4.23
N GLY A 56 21.39 8.83 2.98
CA GLY A 56 22.28 7.86 2.33
C GLY A 56 21.57 6.66 1.68
N GLY A 57 20.25 6.69 1.57
CA GLY A 57 19.45 5.70 0.87
C GLY A 57 19.23 6.05 -0.60
N ASP A 58 18.54 5.17 -1.32
CA ASP A 58 18.19 5.36 -2.73
C ASP A 58 16.68 5.27 -2.92
N ALA A 59 16.08 6.31 -3.53
CA ALA A 59 14.66 6.34 -3.85
C ALA A 59 14.39 7.19 -5.09
N PHE A 60 13.36 6.78 -5.85
CA PHE A 60 12.86 7.53 -7.00
C PHE A 60 11.33 7.61 -6.99
N PRO A 61 10.78 8.80 -7.29
CA PRO A 61 9.34 9.02 -7.28
C PRO A 61 8.69 8.58 -8.59
N ILE A 62 7.45 8.05 -8.49
CA ILE A 62 6.59 7.73 -9.61
C ILE A 62 5.21 8.32 -9.34
N GLU A 63 4.74 9.23 -10.17
CA GLU A 63 3.36 9.69 -10.10
C GLU A 63 2.43 8.62 -10.67
N ALA A 64 1.47 8.16 -9.86
CA ALA A 64 0.48 7.17 -10.28
C ALA A 64 -0.80 7.25 -9.43
N ASP A 65 -1.95 7.14 -10.08
CA ASP A 65 -3.22 6.81 -9.43
C ASP A 65 -3.45 5.31 -9.56
N VAL A 66 -3.48 4.61 -8.44
CA VAL A 66 -3.68 3.16 -8.40
C VAL A 66 -5.08 2.74 -8.88
N THR A 67 -6.04 3.65 -8.96
CA THR A 67 -7.39 3.38 -9.48
C THR A 67 -7.44 3.30 -11.00
N ASP A 68 -6.41 3.82 -11.67
CA ASP A 68 -6.21 3.72 -13.10
C ASP A 68 -5.31 2.52 -13.41
N GLU A 69 -5.86 1.50 -14.06
CA GLU A 69 -5.14 0.25 -14.38
C GLU A 69 -3.89 0.51 -15.23
N ALA A 70 -3.96 1.44 -16.18
CA ALA A 70 -2.83 1.76 -17.06
C ALA A 70 -1.69 2.40 -16.26
N GLN A 71 -2.00 3.35 -15.35
CA GLN A 71 -1.01 3.98 -14.48
C GLN A 71 -0.44 2.98 -13.46
N ALA A 72 -1.27 2.14 -12.85
CA ALA A 72 -0.83 1.11 -11.92
C ALA A 72 0.10 0.09 -12.60
N THR A 73 -0.17 -0.27 -13.84
CA THR A 73 0.69 -1.13 -14.66
C THR A 73 1.98 -0.42 -15.04
N ALA A 74 1.89 0.81 -15.54
CA ALA A 74 3.05 1.60 -15.96
C ALA A 74 4.03 1.86 -14.80
N MET A 75 3.54 2.09 -13.59
CA MET A 75 4.38 2.27 -12.40
C MET A 75 5.23 1.02 -12.11
N VAL A 76 4.69 -0.18 -12.27
CA VAL A 76 5.44 -1.44 -12.11
C VAL A 76 6.43 -1.62 -13.26
N GLN A 77 6.00 -1.38 -14.49
CA GLN A 77 6.85 -1.49 -15.67
C GLN A 77 8.06 -0.56 -15.58
N ARG A 78 7.86 0.69 -15.12
CA ARG A 78 8.94 1.64 -14.90
C ARG A 78 10.01 1.11 -13.96
N VAL A 79 9.62 0.47 -12.85
CA VAL A 79 10.57 -0.16 -11.93
C VAL A 79 11.35 -1.30 -12.62
N LEU A 80 10.67 -2.09 -13.44
CA LEU A 80 11.30 -3.19 -14.15
C LEU A 80 12.24 -2.74 -15.27
N GLU A 81 11.92 -1.65 -15.95
CA GLU A 81 12.77 -1.02 -16.97
C GLU A 81 14.04 -0.44 -16.36
N ASP A 82 13.91 0.31 -15.27
CA ASP A 82 15.04 0.99 -14.63
C ASP A 82 15.99 0.01 -13.88
N HIS A 83 15.46 -1.07 -13.30
CA HIS A 83 16.24 -1.94 -12.40
C HIS A 83 16.26 -3.42 -12.80
N GLY A 84 15.52 -3.84 -13.81
CA GLY A 84 15.47 -5.23 -14.27
C GLY A 84 14.81 -6.22 -13.30
N ARG A 85 14.38 -5.78 -12.12
CA ARG A 85 13.81 -6.61 -11.04
C ARG A 85 12.81 -5.88 -10.16
N LEU A 86 11.95 -6.62 -9.50
CA LEU A 86 11.11 -6.14 -8.40
C LEU A 86 11.06 -7.23 -7.33
N ASP A 87 11.67 -6.97 -6.17
CA ASP A 87 11.75 -7.94 -5.07
C ASP A 87 10.61 -7.79 -4.07
N ILE A 88 10.17 -6.55 -3.82
CA ILE A 88 9.19 -6.23 -2.79
C ILE A 88 8.14 -5.26 -3.35
N LEU A 89 6.88 -5.67 -3.33
CA LEU A 89 5.75 -4.81 -3.67
C LEU A 89 4.92 -4.54 -2.42
N LEU A 90 4.87 -3.28 -1.97
CA LEU A 90 4.06 -2.86 -0.84
C LEU A 90 2.81 -2.12 -1.36
N ASN A 91 1.67 -2.78 -1.29
CA ASN A 91 0.36 -2.21 -1.60
C ASN A 91 -0.19 -1.51 -0.35
N ILE A 92 0.20 -0.23 -0.16
CA ILE A 92 -0.16 0.56 1.02
C ILE A 92 -1.26 1.59 0.70
N ALA A 93 -1.42 1.97 -0.57
CA ALA A 93 -2.46 2.88 -1.00
C ALA A 93 -3.83 2.42 -0.48
N GLY A 94 -4.55 3.30 0.17
CA GLY A 94 -5.85 3.01 0.73
C GLY A 94 -6.55 4.26 1.24
N ILE A 95 -7.88 4.21 1.24
CA ILE A 95 -8.75 5.24 1.81
C ILE A 95 -9.79 4.58 2.71
N GLY A 96 -10.39 5.37 3.59
CA GLY A 96 -11.47 4.92 4.44
C GLY A 96 -12.50 6.00 4.70
N VAL A 97 -13.76 5.60 4.67
CA VAL A 97 -14.89 6.37 5.20
C VAL A 97 -15.58 5.48 6.22
N ALA A 98 -15.35 5.76 7.50
CA ALA A 98 -15.98 5.01 8.60
C ALA A 98 -17.30 5.70 8.98
N ALA A 99 -18.31 5.64 8.14
CA ALA A 99 -19.63 6.20 8.37
C ALA A 99 -20.69 5.10 8.42
N PRO A 100 -21.84 5.31 9.08
CA PRO A 100 -23.01 4.48 8.92
C PRO A 100 -23.39 4.35 7.44
N PHE A 101 -23.81 3.17 7.02
CA PHE A 101 -24.05 2.87 5.60
C PHE A 101 -25.01 3.88 4.94
N GLN A 102 -26.09 4.25 5.62
CA GLN A 102 -27.06 5.24 5.13
C GLN A 102 -26.48 6.64 4.84
N ASN A 103 -25.31 6.94 5.45
CA ASN A 103 -24.62 8.22 5.27
C ASN A 103 -23.43 8.12 4.31
N THR A 104 -23.21 6.94 3.71
CA THR A 104 -22.13 6.69 2.74
C THR A 104 -22.68 6.83 1.33
N THR A 105 -22.10 7.68 0.51
CA THR A 105 -22.54 7.92 -0.88
C THR A 105 -22.04 6.83 -1.82
N THR A 106 -22.73 6.66 -2.96
CA THR A 106 -22.31 5.71 -4.01
C THR A 106 -20.89 5.98 -4.51
N SER A 107 -20.49 7.24 -4.63
CA SER A 107 -19.13 7.61 -5.05
C SER A 107 -18.09 7.20 -4.01
N GLU A 108 -18.38 7.39 -2.71
CA GLU A 108 -17.44 7.01 -1.64
C GLU A 108 -17.21 5.49 -1.61
N TYR A 109 -18.24 4.66 -1.72
CA TYR A 109 -18.01 3.23 -1.68
C TYR A 109 -17.40 2.68 -2.97
N ARG A 110 -17.70 3.25 -4.13
CA ARG A 110 -16.97 2.93 -5.37
C ARG A 110 -15.49 3.27 -5.21
N GLN A 111 -15.17 4.51 -4.82
CA GLN A 111 -13.80 4.95 -4.61
C GLN A 111 -13.04 4.08 -3.59
N MET A 112 -13.70 3.64 -2.49
CA MET A 112 -13.06 2.72 -1.54
C MET A 112 -12.69 1.38 -2.19
N PHE A 113 -13.56 0.80 -3.02
CA PHE A 113 -13.26 -0.45 -3.71
C PHE A 113 -12.21 -0.24 -4.81
N ASP A 114 -12.29 0.83 -5.56
CA ASP A 114 -11.32 1.17 -6.62
C ASP A 114 -9.91 1.30 -6.04
N VAL A 115 -9.75 2.03 -4.92
CA VAL A 115 -8.44 2.21 -4.30
C VAL A 115 -8.00 0.97 -3.52
N ASN A 116 -8.86 0.48 -2.60
CA ASN A 116 -8.44 -0.54 -1.62
C ASN A 116 -8.37 -1.95 -2.22
N VAL A 117 -9.15 -2.23 -3.26
CA VAL A 117 -9.29 -3.56 -3.85
C VAL A 117 -8.72 -3.62 -5.26
N LEU A 118 -9.28 -2.85 -6.20
CA LEU A 118 -8.85 -2.92 -7.60
C LEU A 118 -7.43 -2.40 -7.77
N GLY A 119 -7.07 -1.28 -7.13
CA GLY A 119 -5.75 -0.69 -7.24
C GLY A 119 -4.61 -1.61 -6.78
N LEU A 120 -4.84 -2.40 -5.72
CA LEU A 120 -3.85 -3.40 -5.31
C LEU A 120 -3.78 -4.57 -6.30
N LEU A 121 -4.91 -4.98 -6.88
CA LEU A 121 -4.95 -6.08 -7.85
C LEU A 121 -4.21 -5.72 -9.14
N TYR A 122 -4.38 -4.50 -9.67
CA TYR A 122 -3.65 -4.03 -10.85
C TYR A 122 -2.13 -4.07 -10.64
N ALA A 123 -1.64 -3.56 -9.51
CA ALA A 123 -0.22 -3.58 -9.20
C ALA A 123 0.33 -5.01 -9.02
N ILE A 124 -0.42 -5.89 -8.35
CA ILE A 124 -0.05 -7.30 -8.20
C ILE A 124 -0.02 -8.00 -9.55
N HIS A 125 -1.06 -7.81 -10.37
CA HIS A 125 -1.17 -8.42 -11.70
C HIS A 125 0.03 -8.05 -12.58
N ALA A 126 0.44 -6.78 -12.56
CA ALA A 126 1.59 -6.30 -13.31
C ALA A 126 2.94 -6.84 -12.78
N ALA A 127 3.08 -7.01 -11.46
CA ALA A 127 4.33 -7.45 -10.83
C ALA A 127 4.54 -8.97 -10.89
N LEU A 128 3.47 -9.73 -10.81
CA LEU A 128 3.49 -11.18 -10.61
C LEU A 128 4.26 -11.96 -11.69
N PRO A 129 4.13 -11.68 -13.00
CA PRO A 129 4.89 -12.39 -14.03
C PRO A 129 6.40 -12.29 -13.83
N LYS A 130 6.90 -11.10 -13.47
CA LYS A 130 8.33 -10.88 -13.22
C LYS A 130 8.80 -11.59 -11.95
N MET A 131 8.04 -11.50 -10.85
CA MET A 131 8.36 -12.20 -9.62
C MET A 131 8.39 -13.72 -9.81
N LYS A 132 7.46 -14.28 -10.59
CA LYS A 132 7.49 -15.72 -10.97
C LYS A 132 8.72 -16.06 -11.78
N ALA A 133 9.09 -15.27 -12.77
CA ALA A 133 10.30 -15.48 -13.56
C ALA A 133 11.59 -15.37 -12.73
N GLN A 134 11.58 -14.58 -11.66
CA GLN A 134 12.68 -14.48 -10.68
C GLN A 134 12.74 -15.67 -9.73
N GLY A 135 11.66 -16.45 -9.59
CA GLY A 135 11.53 -17.50 -8.56
C GLY A 135 11.54 -16.92 -7.14
N ALA A 136 11.30 -15.64 -6.98
CA ALA A 136 11.35 -14.94 -5.70
C ALA A 136 10.58 -13.63 -5.74
N GLY A 137 9.92 -13.28 -4.65
CA GLY A 137 9.21 -12.02 -4.47
C GLY A 137 8.59 -11.90 -3.08
N HIS A 138 8.24 -10.68 -2.70
CA HIS A 138 7.46 -10.44 -1.50
C HIS A 138 6.38 -9.40 -1.76
N ILE A 139 5.13 -9.81 -1.71
CA ILE A 139 3.96 -8.94 -1.84
C ILE A 139 3.43 -8.66 -0.45
N VAL A 140 3.35 -7.38 -0.09
CA VAL A 140 2.79 -6.91 1.18
C VAL A 140 1.49 -6.16 0.89
N ILE A 141 0.43 -6.56 1.56
CA ILE A 141 -0.92 -6.00 1.39
C ILE A 141 -1.34 -5.30 2.68
N MET A 142 -1.70 -4.03 2.59
CA MET A 142 -2.22 -3.25 3.72
C MET A 142 -3.71 -3.49 3.89
N SER A 143 -4.04 -4.38 4.81
CA SER A 143 -5.41 -4.55 5.28
C SER A 143 -5.71 -3.63 6.47
N SER A 144 -6.37 -4.11 7.48
CA SER A 144 -6.73 -3.40 8.71
C SER A 144 -7.16 -4.42 9.77
N GLY A 145 -7.16 -4.05 11.05
CA GLY A 145 -7.85 -4.83 12.08
C GLY A 145 -9.32 -5.09 11.70
N THR A 146 -9.98 -4.14 11.02
CA THR A 146 -11.35 -4.34 10.49
C THR A 146 -11.43 -5.34 9.32
N GLY A 147 -10.34 -5.87 8.84
CA GLY A 147 -10.29 -7.01 7.92
C GLY A 147 -10.31 -8.37 8.63
N ARG A 148 -10.30 -8.41 9.97
CA ARG A 148 -10.39 -9.61 10.82
C ARG A 148 -11.66 -9.65 11.63
N TYR A 149 -12.11 -8.52 12.13
CA TYR A 149 -13.34 -8.41 12.89
C TYR A 149 -14.26 -7.35 12.30
N ILE A 150 -15.55 -7.55 12.49
CA ILE A 150 -16.58 -6.66 11.96
C ILE A 150 -16.60 -5.38 12.79
N HIS A 151 -16.45 -4.25 12.11
CA HIS A 151 -16.63 -2.91 12.67
C HIS A 151 -17.85 -2.26 11.99
N PRO A 152 -18.65 -1.42 12.68
CA PRO A 152 -19.82 -0.76 12.09
C PRO A 152 -19.45 0.34 11.07
N SER A 153 -18.77 -0.07 10.02
CA SER A 153 -18.42 0.71 8.82
C SER A 153 -18.49 -0.23 7.62
N THR A 154 -19.69 -0.52 7.18
CA THR A 154 -20.01 -1.61 6.23
C THR A 154 -19.07 -1.68 5.04
N VAL A 155 -18.88 -0.56 4.34
CA VAL A 155 -18.11 -0.55 3.09
C VAL A 155 -16.61 -0.66 3.35
N TYR A 156 -16.10 0.06 4.34
CA TYR A 156 -14.68 -0.02 4.69
C TYR A 156 -14.31 -1.42 5.21
N SER A 157 -15.09 -1.96 6.16
CA SER A 157 -14.88 -3.33 6.65
C SER A 157 -14.96 -4.34 5.50
N GLY A 158 -15.95 -4.23 4.61
CA GLY A 158 -16.07 -5.08 3.44
C GLY A 158 -14.83 -5.03 2.54
N SER A 159 -14.32 -3.83 2.24
CA SER A 159 -13.11 -3.68 1.43
C SER A 159 -11.87 -4.29 2.10
N LYS A 160 -11.74 -4.17 3.43
CA LYS A 160 -10.58 -4.71 4.18
C LYS A 160 -10.68 -6.22 4.40
N HIS A 161 -11.87 -6.79 4.57
CA HIS A 161 -12.07 -8.25 4.53
C HIS A 161 -11.72 -8.81 3.14
N ALA A 162 -12.12 -8.12 2.06
CA ALA A 162 -11.74 -8.51 0.71
C ALA A 162 -10.21 -8.55 0.55
N THR A 163 -9.48 -7.52 1.00
CA THR A 163 -8.00 -7.51 0.92
C THR A 163 -7.35 -8.61 1.77
N SER A 164 -7.90 -8.92 2.95
CA SER A 164 -7.39 -10.02 3.78
C SER A 164 -7.61 -11.39 3.12
N ALA A 165 -8.81 -11.62 2.57
CA ALA A 165 -9.11 -12.86 1.85
C ALA A 165 -8.25 -13.01 0.58
N MET A 166 -8.06 -11.94 -0.18
CA MET A 166 -7.19 -11.92 -1.37
C MET A 166 -5.73 -12.20 -1.00
N ALA A 167 -5.22 -11.64 0.09
CA ALA A 167 -3.87 -11.90 0.56
C ALA A 167 -3.66 -13.39 0.89
N GLU A 168 -4.60 -14.02 1.57
CA GLU A 168 -4.53 -15.44 1.92
C GLU A 168 -4.68 -16.33 0.68
N SER A 169 -5.60 -16.01 -0.24
CA SER A 169 -5.77 -16.74 -1.49
C SER A 169 -4.51 -16.66 -2.35
N LEU A 170 -4.00 -15.46 -2.59
CA LEU A 170 -2.79 -15.24 -3.37
C LEU A 170 -1.57 -15.95 -2.77
N ARG A 171 -1.43 -15.95 -1.44
CA ARG A 171 -0.35 -16.66 -0.75
C ARG A 171 -0.34 -18.14 -1.09
N ARG A 172 -1.51 -18.77 -1.19
CA ARG A 172 -1.65 -20.18 -1.57
C ARG A 172 -1.35 -20.43 -3.03
N GLU A 173 -1.75 -19.49 -3.89
CA GLU A 173 -1.52 -19.61 -5.35
C GLU A 173 -0.04 -19.52 -5.72
N VAL A 174 0.69 -18.56 -5.11
CA VAL A 174 2.06 -18.20 -5.54
C VAL A 174 3.16 -18.73 -4.65
N GLY A 175 2.83 -19.37 -3.53
CA GLY A 175 3.83 -19.88 -2.58
C GLY A 175 4.80 -20.88 -3.20
N LYS A 176 4.32 -21.72 -4.12
CA LYS A 176 5.14 -22.68 -4.89
C LYS A 176 6.13 -22.00 -5.85
N ASP A 177 5.87 -20.75 -6.22
CA ASP A 177 6.73 -19.96 -7.11
C ASP A 177 7.79 -19.15 -6.33
N GLY A 178 7.99 -19.44 -5.03
CA GLY A 178 8.95 -18.74 -4.16
C GLY A 178 8.51 -17.31 -3.77
N ILE A 179 7.25 -16.97 -3.98
CA ILE A 179 6.72 -15.63 -3.68
C ILE A 179 6.01 -15.66 -2.33
N ARG A 180 6.40 -14.76 -1.44
CA ARG A 180 5.77 -14.56 -0.13
C ARG A 180 4.66 -13.52 -0.24
N VAL A 181 3.58 -13.71 0.49
CA VAL A 181 2.50 -12.73 0.65
C VAL A 181 2.25 -12.49 2.12
N THR A 182 2.27 -11.22 2.53
CA THR A 182 2.04 -10.79 3.91
C THR A 182 0.89 -9.79 3.95
N SER A 183 -0.10 -10.05 4.78
CA SER A 183 -1.12 -9.06 5.17
C SER A 183 -0.64 -8.31 6.41
N ILE A 184 -0.66 -6.98 6.36
CA ILE A 184 -0.47 -6.12 7.53
C ILE A 184 -1.82 -5.57 7.94
N GLU A 185 -2.17 -5.69 9.21
CA GLU A 185 -3.49 -5.39 9.75
C GLU A 185 -3.38 -4.40 10.92
N PRO A 186 -3.09 -3.12 10.64
CA PRO A 186 -2.92 -2.12 11.68
C PRO A 186 -4.22 -1.88 12.45
N GLY A 187 -4.07 -1.59 13.74
CA GLY A 187 -5.08 -0.90 14.52
C GLY A 187 -5.09 0.61 14.20
N ALA A 188 -5.44 1.43 15.18
CA ALA A 188 -5.41 2.89 15.03
C ALA A 188 -3.96 3.39 14.96
N VAL A 189 -3.61 4.05 13.85
CA VAL A 189 -2.29 4.67 13.63
C VAL A 189 -2.48 6.16 13.38
N LYS A 190 -1.70 6.99 14.07
CA LYS A 190 -1.74 8.45 13.90
C LYS A 190 -1.12 8.83 12.55
N THR A 191 -1.96 9.03 11.55
CA THR A 191 -1.58 9.39 10.18
C THR A 191 -2.58 10.39 9.59
N GLU A 192 -2.29 10.92 8.40
CA GLU A 192 -3.25 11.73 7.62
C GLU A 192 -4.52 10.96 7.21
N PHE A 193 -4.55 9.64 7.33
CA PHE A 193 -5.70 8.81 6.96
C PHE A 193 -6.98 9.26 7.68
N VAL A 194 -6.90 9.47 8.99
CA VAL A 194 -8.04 9.93 9.80
C VAL A 194 -8.40 11.39 9.50
N SER A 195 -7.42 12.26 9.26
CA SER A 195 -7.67 13.68 8.98
C SER A 195 -8.35 13.94 7.64
N ARG A 196 -8.30 12.96 6.73
CA ARG A 196 -8.97 13.01 5.41
C ARG A 196 -10.40 12.47 5.43
N MET A 197 -10.81 11.87 6.54
CA MET A 197 -12.21 11.48 6.72
C MET A 197 -13.09 12.72 6.91
N ARG A 198 -14.35 12.60 6.52
CA ARG A 198 -15.34 13.66 6.75
C ARG A 198 -15.43 14.04 8.23
N ASP A 199 -15.79 15.27 8.53
CA ASP A 199 -15.82 15.78 9.90
C ASP A 199 -16.80 15.02 10.80
N ASP A 200 -17.96 14.65 10.27
CA ASP A 200 -18.96 13.86 11.00
C ASP A 200 -18.40 12.48 11.42
N VAL A 201 -17.61 11.86 10.55
CA VAL A 201 -16.94 10.57 10.82
C VAL A 201 -15.82 10.73 11.86
N ARG A 202 -15.01 11.78 11.75
CA ARG A 202 -13.92 12.05 12.71
C ARG A 202 -14.44 12.29 14.13
N HIS A 203 -15.60 12.94 14.27
CA HIS A 203 -16.23 13.19 15.57
C HIS A 203 -16.78 11.90 16.21
N SER A 204 -17.32 10.95 15.41
CA SER A 204 -17.78 9.67 15.93
C SER A 204 -16.63 8.82 16.48
N LEU A 205 -15.53 8.70 15.72
CA LEU A 205 -14.35 7.94 16.13
C LEU A 205 -13.71 8.45 17.42
N ARG A 206 -13.78 9.77 17.69
CA ARG A 206 -13.27 10.36 18.94
C ARG A 206 -14.15 10.05 20.14
N ARG A 207 -15.46 9.88 19.97
CA ARG A 207 -16.38 9.49 21.05
C ARG A 207 -16.22 8.03 21.44
N ASP A 208 -16.07 7.14 20.45
CA ASP A 208 -15.89 5.70 20.67
C ASP A 208 -14.52 5.35 21.30
N ALA A 209 -13.51 6.23 21.13
CA ALA A 209 -12.21 6.08 21.79
C ALA A 209 -12.17 6.59 23.25
N ALA A 210 -13.22 7.26 23.71
CA ALA A 210 -13.34 7.82 25.06
C ALA A 210 -14.26 6.99 26.00
N THR A 211 -14.88 5.94 25.47
CA THR A 211 -15.65 4.92 26.19
C THR A 211 -14.90 3.59 26.25
#